data_8df30ecf4048311008ba121f9982a5b6
#
_entry.id   8df30ecf4048311008ba121f9982a5b6
#
_cell.length_a   1.000
_cell.length_b   1.000
_cell.length_c   1.000
_cell.angle_alpha   90.00
_cell.angle_beta   90.00
_cell.angle_gamma   90.00
#
_symmetry.space_group_name_H-M   'P 1'
#
loop_
_entity.id
_entity.type
_entity.pdbx_description
1 polymer ?
#
loop_
_entity_poly.entity_id
_entity_poly.type
_entity_poly.pdbx_seq_one_letter_code
_entity_poly.pdbx_strand_id
1 'polypeptide(L)'
;LQDLGLAGRLPTFISDFLSDRNFKVRVGTTLSDTQDQEVGVPQGSILSVTLFGIKINNIVKCLNPGVDCSLFVDDFLICYRAKNMFTIERQIQQCLKKLQRWTDENGFKFSPTKTQCVHFCKLKKPHNDPVLKIGDIEIPVVKEAKFLGVIFDKKLSFVPHIKQLKTKCQKALNLLKHLAHTDWGADRKVLLNLYRSLIRSKLDYGSIVYGSARKSYLKWLDPVHHQGLRLAFSAFRTSPAESLLAEANEPSLYHRREKLTMNYALKLKSNPNNPANKAVFDNQYEALYKRKPNETKPISLRLDEVIKEADVNLETVREERLPLIPPWTLKQPNVILQLCKDK
;
A
#
# COMPACT_ATOMS: atom_id res chain seq x y z
N LEU A 1 -20.52 1.37 18.18
CA LEU A 1 -20.36 2.84 18.01
C LEU A 1 -20.29 3.56 19.38
N GLN A 2 -21.08 3.14 20.34
CA GLN A 2 -21.04 3.66 21.72
C GLN A 2 -19.66 3.44 22.36
N ASP A 3 -19.05 2.27 22.16
CA ASP A 3 -17.69 1.93 22.64
C ASP A 3 -16.60 2.83 22.03
N LEU A 4 -16.91 3.51 20.92
CA LEU A 4 -16.04 4.50 20.30
C LEU A 4 -16.28 5.93 20.78
N GLY A 5 -17.14 6.11 21.79
CA GLY A 5 -17.48 7.41 22.35
C GLY A 5 -18.46 8.23 21.50
N LEU A 6 -19.11 7.62 20.50
CA LEU A 6 -20.12 8.30 19.70
C LEU A 6 -21.44 8.37 20.49
N ALA A 7 -21.91 9.59 20.73
CA ALA A 7 -23.12 9.87 21.51
C ALA A 7 -24.07 10.79 20.72
N GLY A 8 -25.26 11.00 21.26
CA GLY A 8 -26.28 11.87 20.68
C GLY A 8 -27.05 11.26 19.50
N ARG A 9 -27.35 12.05 18.49
CA ARG A 9 -28.20 11.65 17.34
C ARG A 9 -27.47 10.80 16.30
N LEU A 10 -26.13 10.82 16.27
CA LEU A 10 -25.34 10.14 15.23
C LEU A 10 -25.48 8.62 15.26
N PRO A 11 -25.45 7.91 16.40
CA PRO A 11 -25.71 6.47 16.45
C PRO A 11 -27.08 6.09 15.91
N THR A 12 -28.13 6.84 16.25
CA THR A 12 -29.50 6.61 15.74
C THR A 12 -29.55 6.81 14.23
N PHE A 13 -28.99 7.89 13.71
CA PHE A 13 -28.90 8.14 12.28
C PHE A 13 -28.18 7.00 11.54
N ILE A 14 -27.06 6.48 12.09
CA ILE A 14 -26.35 5.37 11.48
C ILE A 14 -27.19 4.08 11.54
N SER A 15 -27.93 3.85 12.63
CA SER A 15 -28.86 2.72 12.74
C SER A 15 -29.91 2.77 11.64
N ASP A 16 -30.58 3.92 11.48
CA ASP A 16 -31.61 4.13 10.45
C ASP A 16 -31.03 3.99 9.04
N PHE A 17 -29.81 4.51 8.83
CA PHE A 17 -29.07 4.39 7.56
C PHE A 17 -28.78 2.94 7.19
N LEU A 18 -28.63 2.04 8.15
CA LEU A 18 -28.32 0.62 7.94
C LEU A 18 -29.54 -0.30 7.97
N SER A 19 -30.70 0.20 8.44
CA SER A 19 -31.94 -0.59 8.57
C SER A 19 -32.81 -0.50 7.31
N ASP A 20 -33.68 -1.48 7.14
CA ASP A 20 -34.77 -1.54 6.14
C ASP A 20 -34.33 -1.18 4.71
N ARG A 21 -33.15 -1.71 4.32
CA ARG A 21 -32.59 -1.46 3.00
C ARG A 21 -33.05 -2.50 1.99
N ASN A 22 -33.43 -2.01 0.82
CA ASN A 22 -33.74 -2.86 -0.32
C ASN A 22 -33.06 -2.36 -1.59
N PHE A 23 -32.99 -3.22 -2.61
CA PHE A 23 -32.41 -2.89 -3.90
C PHE A 23 -33.13 -3.56 -5.05
N LYS A 24 -32.97 -2.97 -6.25
CA LYS A 24 -33.39 -3.57 -7.53
C LYS A 24 -32.22 -3.55 -8.49
N VAL A 25 -32.08 -4.59 -9.27
CA VAL A 25 -31.09 -4.67 -10.33
C VAL A 25 -31.68 -4.13 -11.62
N ARG A 26 -30.97 -3.19 -12.28
CA ARG A 26 -31.38 -2.63 -13.55
C ARG A 26 -30.54 -3.21 -14.68
N VAL A 27 -31.20 -3.78 -15.68
CA VAL A 27 -30.57 -4.26 -16.92
C VAL A 27 -31.24 -3.55 -18.10
N GLY A 28 -30.57 -2.59 -18.70
CA GLY A 28 -31.16 -1.71 -19.72
C GLY A 28 -32.30 -0.87 -19.15
N THR A 29 -33.51 -1.06 -19.65
CA THR A 29 -34.75 -0.40 -19.20
C THR A 29 -35.53 -1.20 -18.15
N THR A 30 -35.21 -2.48 -17.96
CA THR A 30 -35.94 -3.41 -17.10
C THR A 30 -35.36 -3.41 -15.67
N LEU A 31 -36.22 -3.39 -14.66
CA LEU A 31 -35.87 -3.53 -13.25
C LEU A 31 -36.30 -4.90 -12.75
N SER A 32 -35.48 -5.51 -11.89
CA SER A 32 -35.85 -6.70 -11.14
C SER A 32 -36.90 -6.42 -10.07
N ASP A 33 -37.44 -7.47 -9.47
CA ASP A 33 -38.19 -7.38 -8.21
C ASP A 33 -37.29 -6.80 -7.10
N THR A 34 -37.95 -6.23 -6.08
CA THR A 34 -37.29 -5.69 -4.90
C THR A 34 -36.70 -6.84 -4.07
N GLN A 35 -35.44 -6.71 -3.66
CA GLN A 35 -34.76 -7.64 -2.75
C GLN A 35 -34.30 -6.86 -1.52
N ASP A 36 -34.48 -7.46 -0.34
CA ASP A 36 -34.00 -6.87 0.91
C ASP A 36 -32.51 -7.08 1.08
N GLN A 37 -31.83 -6.07 1.61
CA GLN A 37 -30.39 -6.11 1.89
C GLN A 37 -30.18 -6.16 3.40
N GLU A 38 -30.07 -7.36 3.93
CA GLU A 38 -29.92 -7.62 5.37
C GLU A 38 -28.51 -7.31 5.89
N VAL A 39 -27.48 -7.46 5.06
CA VAL A 39 -26.07 -7.34 5.47
C VAL A 39 -25.28 -6.38 4.59
N GLY A 40 -24.16 -5.90 5.13
CA GLY A 40 -23.24 -5.01 4.42
C GLY A 40 -23.58 -3.55 4.61
N VAL A 41 -22.89 -2.69 3.86
CA VAL A 41 -23.07 -1.23 3.85
C VAL A 41 -23.37 -0.74 2.43
N PRO A 42 -24.16 0.33 2.23
CA PRO A 42 -24.49 0.83 0.90
C PRO A 42 -23.25 1.27 0.14
N GLN A 43 -22.95 0.62 -1.01
CA GLN A 43 -21.84 1.02 -1.86
C GLN A 43 -22.11 2.40 -2.50
N GLY A 44 -21.12 3.29 -2.46
CA GLY A 44 -21.21 4.65 -2.96
C GLY A 44 -21.50 5.73 -1.90
N SER A 45 -21.85 5.35 -0.68
CA SER A 45 -21.96 6.30 0.43
C SER A 45 -20.61 6.57 1.09
N ILE A 46 -20.34 7.83 1.44
CA ILE A 46 -19.11 8.23 2.16
C ILE A 46 -19.03 7.55 3.53
N LEU A 47 -20.15 7.40 4.22
CA LEU A 47 -20.21 6.75 5.54
C LEU A 47 -19.85 5.26 5.48
N SER A 48 -20.18 4.58 4.39
CA SER A 48 -19.98 3.14 4.25
C SER A 48 -18.52 2.73 4.38
N VAL A 49 -17.59 3.52 3.84
CA VAL A 49 -16.15 3.23 3.95
C VAL A 49 -15.70 3.30 5.42
N THR A 50 -16.13 4.32 6.14
CA THR A 50 -15.80 4.50 7.57
C THR A 50 -16.41 3.39 8.41
N LEU A 51 -17.69 3.06 8.21
CA LEU A 51 -18.39 2.01 8.96
C LEU A 51 -17.78 0.63 8.71
N PHE A 52 -17.45 0.32 7.45
CA PHE A 52 -16.73 -0.91 7.11
C PHE A 52 -15.36 -0.97 7.80
N GLY A 53 -14.59 0.13 7.74
CA GLY A 53 -13.28 0.24 8.38
C GLY A 53 -13.35 0.01 9.90
N ILE A 54 -14.33 0.60 10.58
CA ILE A 54 -14.57 0.40 12.01
C ILE A 54 -14.86 -1.08 12.31
N LYS A 55 -15.71 -1.73 11.52
CA LYS A 55 -16.07 -3.13 11.73
C LYS A 55 -14.90 -4.07 11.50
N ILE A 56 -14.22 -3.95 10.34
CA ILE A 56 -13.15 -4.86 9.95
C ILE A 56 -11.89 -4.71 10.81
N ASN A 57 -11.63 -3.51 11.36
CA ASN A 57 -10.43 -3.27 12.17
C ASN A 57 -10.37 -4.15 13.42
N ASN A 58 -11.50 -4.64 13.92
CA ASN A 58 -11.55 -5.55 15.07
C ASN A 58 -10.91 -6.93 14.78
N ILE A 59 -10.75 -7.32 13.52
CA ILE A 59 -10.11 -8.59 13.12
C ILE A 59 -8.67 -8.69 13.65
N VAL A 60 -7.98 -7.57 13.77
CA VAL A 60 -6.59 -7.50 14.28
C VAL A 60 -6.49 -8.00 15.73
N LYS A 61 -7.53 -7.84 16.53
CA LYS A 61 -7.58 -8.30 17.93
C LYS A 61 -7.54 -9.84 18.07
N CYS A 62 -7.81 -10.58 16.98
CA CYS A 62 -7.79 -12.03 16.98
C CYS A 62 -6.39 -12.64 16.84
N LEU A 63 -5.38 -11.81 16.56
CA LEU A 63 -4.03 -12.28 16.32
C LEU A 63 -3.31 -12.69 17.62
N ASN A 64 -2.46 -13.71 17.51
CA ASN A 64 -1.58 -14.09 18.60
C ASN A 64 -0.45 -13.06 18.76
N PRO A 65 0.08 -12.89 19.99
CA PRO A 65 1.27 -12.07 20.21
C PRO A 65 2.45 -12.51 19.32
N GLY A 66 3.11 -11.54 18.70
CA GLY A 66 4.26 -11.75 17.81
C GLY A 66 3.89 -12.09 16.36
N VAL A 67 2.60 -12.18 16.03
CA VAL A 67 2.14 -12.23 14.64
C VAL A 67 1.90 -10.80 14.17
N ASP A 68 2.64 -10.38 13.15
CA ASP A 68 2.48 -9.08 12.51
C ASP A 68 1.36 -9.14 11.46
N CYS A 69 0.67 -8.04 11.26
CA CYS A 69 -0.37 -7.93 10.24
C CYS A 69 -0.34 -6.61 9.48
N SER A 70 -0.96 -6.63 8.32
CA SER A 70 -1.31 -5.44 7.53
C SER A 70 -2.73 -5.60 7.02
N LEU A 71 -3.57 -4.62 7.30
CA LEU A 71 -4.96 -4.58 6.85
C LEU A 71 -5.15 -3.34 5.98
N PHE A 72 -5.65 -3.54 4.78
CA PHE A 72 -6.01 -2.46 3.88
C PHE A 72 -7.34 -2.77 3.21
N VAL A 73 -8.41 -2.16 3.72
CA VAL A 73 -9.80 -2.42 3.35
C VAL A 73 -10.12 -3.91 3.56
N ASP A 74 -10.23 -4.70 2.49
CA ASP A 74 -10.50 -6.14 2.47
C ASP A 74 -9.23 -7.00 2.31
N ASP A 75 -8.11 -6.40 1.90
CA ASP A 75 -6.82 -7.10 1.79
C ASP A 75 -6.17 -7.24 3.17
N PHE A 76 -6.12 -8.48 3.67
CA PHE A 76 -5.54 -8.79 4.97
C PHE A 76 -4.33 -9.71 4.84
N LEU A 77 -3.20 -9.28 5.39
CA LEU A 77 -1.96 -10.02 5.42
C LEU A 77 -1.55 -10.28 6.87
N ILE A 78 -1.15 -11.51 7.18
CA ILE A 78 -0.54 -11.87 8.45
C ILE A 78 0.85 -12.45 8.18
N CYS A 79 1.81 -12.19 9.05
CA CYS A 79 3.14 -12.77 8.94
C CYS A 79 3.70 -13.14 10.32
N TYR A 80 4.49 -14.21 10.34
CA TYR A 80 5.17 -14.67 11.53
C TYR A 80 6.59 -15.13 11.19
N ARG A 81 7.52 -14.85 12.07
CA ARG A 81 8.94 -15.19 11.89
C ARG A 81 9.45 -16.03 13.06
N ALA A 82 9.97 -17.21 12.76
CA ALA A 82 10.66 -18.07 13.73
C ALA A 82 11.75 -18.88 13.05
N LYS A 83 12.60 -19.54 13.88
CA LYS A 83 13.66 -20.44 13.42
C LYS A 83 13.14 -21.84 13.07
N ASN A 84 12.05 -22.27 13.68
CA ASN A 84 11.49 -23.60 13.54
C ASN A 84 10.16 -23.57 12.78
N MET A 85 10.04 -24.38 11.73
CA MET A 85 8.83 -24.46 10.90
C MET A 85 7.60 -24.89 11.70
N PHE A 86 7.72 -25.86 12.57
CA PHE A 86 6.61 -26.31 13.43
C PHE A 86 6.01 -25.16 14.28
N THR A 87 6.89 -24.27 14.78
CA THR A 87 6.44 -23.09 15.52
C THR A 87 5.69 -22.11 14.61
N ILE A 88 6.17 -21.91 13.37
CA ILE A 88 5.53 -21.04 12.39
C ILE A 88 4.13 -21.58 12.06
N GLU A 89 4.04 -22.86 11.69
CA GLU A 89 2.77 -23.51 11.34
C GLU A 89 1.77 -23.42 12.50
N ARG A 90 2.20 -23.78 13.70
CA ARG A 90 1.34 -23.74 14.89
C ARG A 90 0.80 -22.33 15.15
N GLN A 91 1.63 -21.30 15.11
CA GLN A 91 1.22 -19.94 15.42
C GLN A 91 0.27 -19.37 14.34
N ILE A 92 0.63 -19.54 13.07
CA ILE A 92 -0.22 -19.09 11.98
C ILE A 92 -1.53 -19.87 11.95
N GLN A 93 -1.50 -21.22 12.13
CA GLN A 93 -2.70 -22.02 12.13
C GLN A 93 -3.65 -21.68 13.28
N GLN A 94 -3.11 -21.35 14.45
CA GLN A 94 -3.94 -20.86 15.57
C GLN A 94 -4.61 -19.51 15.25
N CYS A 95 -3.86 -18.59 14.61
CA CYS A 95 -4.43 -17.33 14.15
C CYS A 95 -5.53 -17.57 13.11
N LEU A 96 -5.30 -18.42 12.11
CA LEU A 96 -6.30 -18.74 11.09
C LEU A 96 -7.60 -19.29 11.68
N LYS A 97 -7.52 -20.16 12.70
CA LYS A 97 -8.71 -20.66 13.41
C LYS A 97 -9.48 -19.55 14.14
N LYS A 98 -8.77 -18.62 14.79
CA LYS A 98 -9.40 -17.47 15.47
C LYS A 98 -10.03 -16.51 14.45
N LEU A 99 -9.33 -16.26 13.36
CA LEU A 99 -9.81 -15.42 12.26
C LEU A 99 -11.05 -16.01 11.61
N GLN A 100 -11.07 -17.32 11.37
CA GLN A 100 -12.25 -18.02 10.84
C GLN A 100 -13.46 -17.83 11.77
N ARG A 101 -13.29 -18.09 13.07
CA ARG A 101 -14.36 -17.87 14.05
C ARG A 101 -14.86 -16.44 14.03
N TRP A 102 -13.95 -15.47 14.02
CA TRP A 102 -14.33 -14.06 13.97
C TRP A 102 -15.12 -13.72 12.70
N THR A 103 -14.71 -14.27 11.53
CA THR A 103 -15.46 -14.03 10.29
C THR A 103 -16.84 -14.64 10.33
N ASP A 104 -17.00 -15.85 10.88
CA ASP A 104 -18.29 -16.52 11.03
C ASP A 104 -19.24 -15.73 11.94
N GLU A 105 -18.72 -15.20 13.07
CA GLU A 105 -19.48 -14.37 14.02
C GLU A 105 -19.84 -12.97 13.48
N ASN A 106 -19.10 -12.47 12.51
CA ASN A 106 -19.25 -11.09 12.00
C ASN A 106 -19.80 -11.00 10.56
N GLY A 107 -20.21 -12.13 9.96
CA GLY A 107 -20.79 -12.17 8.61
C GLY A 107 -19.77 -11.94 7.48
N PHE A 108 -18.47 -12.19 7.72
CA PHE A 108 -17.44 -12.16 6.69
C PHE A 108 -17.06 -13.57 6.24
N LYS A 109 -16.43 -13.66 5.07
CA LYS A 109 -15.83 -14.91 4.57
C LYS A 109 -14.50 -14.65 3.92
N PHE A 110 -13.48 -15.44 4.27
CA PHE A 110 -12.26 -15.49 3.49
C PHE A 110 -12.50 -16.18 2.15
N SER A 111 -11.82 -15.71 1.10
CA SER A 111 -11.82 -16.42 -0.19
C SER A 111 -10.67 -17.43 -0.22
N PRO A 112 -10.93 -18.74 -0.11
CA PRO A 112 -9.87 -19.74 -0.12
C PRO A 112 -9.08 -19.75 -1.44
N THR A 113 -9.75 -19.47 -2.56
CA THR A 113 -9.13 -19.44 -3.89
C THR A 113 -8.19 -18.26 -4.11
N LYS A 114 -8.38 -17.16 -3.37
CA LYS A 114 -7.52 -15.97 -3.42
C LYS A 114 -6.47 -15.95 -2.32
N THR A 115 -6.69 -16.71 -1.24
CA THR A 115 -5.75 -16.77 -0.12
C THR A 115 -4.52 -17.58 -0.51
N GLN A 116 -3.34 -17.02 -0.30
CA GLN A 116 -2.05 -17.61 -0.67
C GLN A 116 -1.06 -17.48 0.47
N CYS A 117 -0.16 -18.43 0.59
CA CYS A 117 0.97 -18.39 1.50
C CYS A 117 2.28 -18.22 0.73
N VAL A 118 3.15 -17.32 1.20
CA VAL A 118 4.53 -17.21 0.69
C VAL A 118 5.49 -17.52 1.82
N HIS A 119 6.26 -18.56 1.65
CA HIS A 119 7.31 -18.93 2.59
C HIS A 119 8.61 -18.18 2.25
N PHE A 120 8.87 -17.08 2.94
CA PHE A 120 10.09 -16.30 2.76
C PHE A 120 11.30 -17.01 3.36
N CYS A 121 12.14 -17.57 2.52
CA CYS A 121 13.33 -18.29 2.94
C CYS A 121 14.50 -18.11 1.97
N LYS A 122 15.67 -17.79 2.50
CA LYS A 122 16.93 -17.66 1.72
C LYS A 122 17.80 -18.91 1.79
N LEU A 123 17.41 -19.93 2.53
CA LEU A 123 18.17 -21.19 2.62
C LEU A 123 18.31 -21.85 1.23
N LYS A 124 19.49 -22.37 0.96
CA LYS A 124 19.78 -23.10 -0.28
C LYS A 124 19.41 -24.58 -0.19
N LYS A 125 19.42 -25.14 1.04
CA LYS A 125 19.06 -26.53 1.28
C LYS A 125 17.55 -26.73 1.08
N PRO A 126 17.11 -27.86 0.51
CA PRO A 126 15.71 -28.22 0.46
C PRO A 126 15.11 -28.23 1.87
N HIS A 127 13.93 -27.68 2.00
CA HIS A 127 13.16 -27.64 3.24
C HIS A 127 11.69 -27.65 2.89
N ASN A 128 10.88 -28.18 3.79
CA ASN A 128 9.45 -28.27 3.59
C ASN A 128 8.83 -26.87 3.68
N ASP A 129 7.82 -26.64 2.85
CA ASP A 129 6.96 -25.46 2.96
C ASP A 129 5.89 -25.71 4.05
N PRO A 130 5.35 -24.66 4.68
CA PRO A 130 4.34 -24.81 5.74
C PRO A 130 3.02 -25.35 5.19
N VAL A 131 2.35 -26.22 5.97
CA VAL A 131 1.00 -26.71 5.67
C VAL A 131 -0.01 -25.93 6.53
N LEU A 132 -0.81 -25.09 5.88
CA LEU A 132 -1.80 -24.22 6.52
C LEU A 132 -3.18 -24.43 5.92
N LYS A 133 -4.24 -24.32 6.75
CA LYS A 133 -5.64 -24.53 6.32
C LYS A 133 -6.56 -23.42 6.82
N ILE A 134 -7.55 -23.08 6.00
CA ILE A 134 -8.73 -22.31 6.39
C ILE A 134 -9.94 -23.24 6.29
N GLY A 135 -10.55 -23.56 7.43
CA GLY A 135 -11.50 -24.68 7.51
C GLY A 135 -10.81 -25.97 7.07
N ASP A 136 -11.38 -26.66 6.09
CA ASP A 136 -10.84 -27.89 5.51
C ASP A 136 -9.98 -27.67 4.27
N ILE A 137 -9.86 -26.42 3.80
CA ILE A 137 -9.17 -26.09 2.57
C ILE A 137 -7.72 -25.71 2.87
N GLU A 138 -6.79 -26.42 2.22
CA GLU A 138 -5.37 -26.12 2.31
C GLU A 138 -5.01 -24.85 1.53
N ILE A 139 -4.22 -23.96 2.17
CA ILE A 139 -3.75 -22.72 1.56
C ILE A 139 -2.52 -23.04 0.67
N PRO A 140 -2.60 -22.75 -0.63
CA PRO A 140 -1.48 -23.02 -1.53
C PRO A 140 -0.25 -22.18 -1.18
N VAL A 141 0.91 -22.82 -1.08
CA VAL A 141 2.20 -22.16 -0.95
C VAL A 141 2.71 -21.79 -2.32
N VAL A 142 2.87 -20.50 -2.57
CA VAL A 142 3.29 -19.95 -3.87
C VAL A 142 4.70 -19.36 -3.80
N LYS A 143 5.39 -19.32 -4.93
CA LYS A 143 6.74 -18.72 -5.02
C LYS A 143 6.72 -17.20 -4.95
N GLU A 144 5.62 -16.59 -5.34
CA GLU A 144 5.41 -15.14 -5.35
C GLU A 144 3.92 -14.82 -5.17
N ALA A 145 3.64 -13.76 -4.44
CA ALA A 145 2.28 -13.22 -4.28
C ALA A 145 2.28 -11.71 -4.44
N LYS A 146 1.16 -11.20 -4.94
CA LYS A 146 0.95 -9.76 -5.09
C LYS A 146 0.14 -9.23 -3.92
N PHE A 147 0.70 -8.26 -3.19
CA PHE A 147 0.00 -7.54 -2.13
C PHE A 147 0.09 -6.04 -2.37
N LEU A 148 -1.04 -5.34 -2.33
CA LEU A 148 -1.14 -3.90 -2.60
C LEU A 148 -0.31 -3.45 -3.82
N GLY A 149 -0.42 -4.21 -4.93
CA GLY A 149 0.25 -3.86 -6.18
C GLY A 149 1.73 -4.25 -6.31
N VAL A 150 2.40 -4.62 -5.20
CA VAL A 150 3.80 -5.07 -5.19
C VAL A 150 3.85 -6.61 -5.17
N ILE A 151 4.76 -7.21 -5.95
CA ILE A 151 4.98 -8.65 -5.95
C ILE A 151 6.13 -8.98 -5.01
N PHE A 152 5.85 -9.84 -4.04
CA PHE A 152 6.79 -10.36 -3.08
C PHE A 152 7.16 -11.80 -3.48
N ASP A 153 8.43 -12.02 -3.82
CA ASP A 153 8.96 -13.34 -4.12
C ASP A 153 9.59 -14.00 -2.89
N LYS A 154 9.66 -15.34 -2.88
CA LYS A 154 10.21 -16.17 -1.78
C LYS A 154 11.55 -15.67 -1.22
N LYS A 155 12.39 -15.03 -2.03
CA LYS A 155 13.70 -14.49 -1.63
C LYS A 155 13.70 -13.00 -1.31
N LEU A 156 12.57 -12.32 -1.46
CA LEU A 156 12.44 -10.86 -1.36
C LEU A 156 13.43 -10.14 -2.28
N SER A 157 13.64 -10.68 -3.48
CA SER A 157 14.53 -10.11 -4.49
C SER A 157 13.88 -9.01 -5.31
N PHE A 158 12.55 -8.98 -5.35
CA PHE A 158 11.70 -8.10 -6.17
C PHE A 158 11.96 -8.19 -7.68
N VAL A 159 12.69 -9.20 -8.15
CA VAL A 159 12.95 -9.39 -9.60
C VAL A 159 11.66 -9.58 -10.40
N PRO A 160 10.70 -10.42 -9.96
CA PRO A 160 9.41 -10.57 -10.65
C PRO A 160 8.64 -9.24 -10.72
N HIS A 161 8.64 -8.47 -9.62
CA HIS A 161 8.00 -7.16 -9.58
C HIS A 161 8.61 -6.18 -10.58
N ILE A 162 9.94 -6.06 -10.60
CA ILE A 162 10.68 -5.16 -11.51
C ILE A 162 10.43 -5.54 -12.98
N LYS A 163 10.41 -6.84 -13.31
CA LYS A 163 10.06 -7.32 -14.66
C LYS A 163 8.64 -6.93 -15.06
N GLN A 164 7.66 -7.17 -14.19
CA GLN A 164 6.27 -6.79 -14.45
C GLN A 164 6.12 -5.28 -14.59
N LEU A 165 6.78 -4.50 -13.71
CA LEU A 165 6.77 -3.04 -13.73
C LEU A 165 7.35 -2.52 -15.05
N LYS A 166 8.50 -3.06 -15.50
CA LYS A 166 9.10 -2.73 -16.79
C LYS A 166 8.13 -2.96 -17.94
N THR A 167 7.46 -4.12 -17.96
CA THR A 167 6.47 -4.46 -19.01
C THR A 167 5.28 -3.48 -19.00
N LYS A 168 4.76 -3.13 -17.81
CA LYS A 168 3.66 -2.15 -17.69
C LYS A 168 4.06 -0.76 -18.17
N CYS A 169 5.28 -0.34 -17.85
CA CYS A 169 5.81 0.95 -18.29
C CYS A 169 6.10 0.94 -19.80
N GLN A 170 6.54 -0.20 -20.38
CA GLN A 170 6.74 -0.34 -21.81
C GLN A 170 5.42 -0.19 -22.60
N LYS A 171 4.31 -0.73 -22.07
CA LYS A 171 2.97 -0.52 -22.67
C LYS A 171 2.57 0.96 -22.64
N ALA A 172 2.85 1.67 -21.54
CA ALA A 172 2.59 3.10 -21.46
C ALA A 172 3.50 3.93 -22.39
N LEU A 173 4.76 3.50 -22.60
CA LEU A 173 5.65 4.11 -23.59
C LEU A 173 5.12 3.97 -25.02
N ASN A 174 4.50 2.84 -25.37
CA ASN A 174 3.91 2.66 -26.68
C ASN A 174 2.77 3.66 -26.93
N LEU A 175 1.94 3.94 -25.92
CA LEU A 175 0.94 4.99 -26.01
C LEU A 175 1.60 6.36 -26.21
N LEU A 176 2.64 6.68 -25.44
CA LEU A 176 3.37 7.94 -25.56
C LEU A 176 4.00 8.11 -26.95
N LYS A 177 4.49 7.02 -27.57
CA LYS A 177 5.03 7.04 -28.95
C LYS A 177 3.99 7.45 -29.98
N HIS A 178 2.75 6.98 -29.85
CA HIS A 178 1.68 7.39 -30.75
C HIS A 178 1.36 8.88 -30.64
N LEU A 179 1.43 9.42 -29.43
CA LEU A 179 1.14 10.84 -29.16
C LEU A 179 2.31 11.77 -29.48
N ALA A 180 3.52 11.24 -29.64
CA ALA A 180 4.75 11.99 -29.96
C ALA A 180 5.01 12.05 -31.48
N HIS A 181 3.98 12.24 -32.29
CA HIS A 181 4.12 12.40 -33.73
C HIS A 181 4.60 13.81 -34.10
N THR A 182 5.39 13.94 -35.16
CA THR A 182 6.01 15.23 -35.57
C THR A 182 4.99 16.22 -36.12
N ASP A 183 3.97 15.73 -36.84
CA ASP A 183 3.06 16.60 -37.59
C ASP A 183 1.76 16.93 -36.82
N TRP A 184 1.26 15.95 -36.02
CA TRP A 184 -0.02 16.10 -35.31
C TRP A 184 0.10 15.79 -33.79
N GLY A 185 1.30 15.48 -33.34
CA GLY A 185 1.53 15.04 -31.96
C GLY A 185 1.34 16.14 -30.92
N ALA A 186 1.31 15.73 -29.67
CA ALA A 186 1.24 16.65 -28.53
C ALA A 186 2.56 17.40 -28.35
N ASP A 187 2.48 18.62 -27.81
CA ASP A 187 3.64 19.41 -27.50
C ASP A 187 4.49 18.80 -26.35
N ARG A 188 5.72 19.28 -26.22
CA ARG A 188 6.71 18.83 -25.22
C ARG A 188 6.15 18.84 -23.79
N LYS A 189 5.42 19.88 -23.39
CA LYS A 189 4.89 20.03 -22.04
C LYS A 189 3.81 18.98 -21.76
N VAL A 190 2.93 18.73 -22.71
CA VAL A 190 1.89 17.70 -22.63
C VAL A 190 2.52 16.31 -22.58
N LEU A 191 3.50 16.01 -23.46
CA LEU A 191 4.21 14.72 -23.46
C LEU A 191 4.96 14.46 -22.16
N LEU A 192 5.60 15.48 -21.58
CA LEU A 192 6.26 15.36 -20.28
C LEU A 192 5.27 15.12 -19.14
N ASN A 193 4.12 15.76 -19.15
CA ASN A 193 3.05 15.50 -18.19
C ASN A 193 2.47 14.09 -18.32
N LEU A 194 2.28 13.62 -19.56
CA LEU A 194 1.87 12.24 -19.83
C LEU A 194 2.92 11.22 -19.36
N TYR A 195 4.19 11.49 -19.61
CA TYR A 195 5.28 10.66 -19.06
C TYR A 195 5.21 10.61 -17.52
N ARG A 196 5.06 11.75 -16.86
CA ARG A 196 4.97 11.85 -15.40
C ARG A 196 3.78 11.08 -14.84
N SER A 197 2.62 11.19 -15.47
CA SER A 197 1.38 10.56 -15.01
C SER A 197 1.30 9.06 -15.33
N LEU A 198 1.75 8.62 -16.50
CA LEU A 198 1.55 7.26 -16.97
C LEU A 198 2.74 6.33 -16.70
N ILE A 199 3.95 6.86 -16.62
CA ILE A 199 5.18 6.06 -16.50
C ILE A 199 5.85 6.31 -15.16
N ARG A 200 6.23 7.56 -14.86
CA ARG A 200 6.92 7.89 -13.62
C ARG A 200 6.11 7.54 -12.38
N SER A 201 4.81 7.81 -12.39
CA SER A 201 3.91 7.42 -11.28
C SER A 201 3.95 5.93 -10.97
N LYS A 202 4.03 5.07 -11.99
CA LYS A 202 4.17 3.61 -11.82
C LYS A 202 5.54 3.24 -11.25
N LEU A 203 6.61 3.92 -11.70
CA LEU A 203 7.97 3.72 -11.20
C LEU A 203 8.13 4.20 -9.75
N ASP A 204 7.40 5.23 -9.34
CA ASP A 204 7.40 5.76 -7.97
C ASP A 204 6.62 4.87 -7.01
N TYR A 205 5.51 4.26 -7.47
CA TYR A 205 4.64 3.45 -6.63
C TYR A 205 5.37 2.23 -6.05
N GLY A 206 5.37 2.11 -4.72
CA GLY A 206 6.05 1.03 -4.01
C GLY A 206 7.57 1.05 -4.08
N SER A 207 8.20 2.11 -4.65
CA SER A 207 9.65 2.20 -4.83
C SER A 207 10.43 2.13 -3.52
N ILE A 208 9.83 2.55 -2.42
CA ILE A 208 10.40 2.43 -1.07
C ILE A 208 10.58 0.95 -0.70
N VAL A 209 9.65 0.09 -1.10
CA VAL A 209 9.66 -1.35 -0.83
C VAL A 209 10.60 -2.06 -1.79
N TYR A 210 10.31 -2.03 -3.12
CA TYR A 210 11.12 -2.75 -4.10
C TYR A 210 12.50 -2.11 -4.34
N GLY A 211 12.72 -0.88 -3.89
CA GLY A 211 14.03 -0.21 -3.90
C GLY A 211 15.09 -0.94 -3.08
N SER A 212 14.70 -1.93 -2.26
CA SER A 212 15.64 -2.87 -1.61
C SER A 212 16.24 -3.90 -2.57
N ALA A 213 15.76 -4.02 -3.80
CA ALA A 213 16.34 -4.91 -4.80
C ALA A 213 17.79 -4.53 -5.12
N ARG A 214 18.58 -5.49 -5.64
CA ARG A 214 19.95 -5.22 -6.06
C ARG A 214 20.00 -4.11 -7.12
N LYS A 215 20.99 -3.24 -7.02
CA LYS A 215 21.18 -2.10 -7.94
C LYS A 215 21.18 -2.52 -9.42
N SER A 216 21.72 -3.70 -9.75
CA SER A 216 21.71 -4.27 -11.12
C SER A 216 20.30 -4.51 -11.65
N TYR A 217 19.37 -4.97 -10.83
CA TYR A 217 17.97 -5.19 -11.24
C TYR A 217 17.21 -3.87 -11.35
N LEU A 218 17.45 -2.94 -10.44
CA LEU A 218 16.82 -1.61 -10.48
C LEU A 218 17.20 -0.84 -11.76
N LYS A 219 18.42 -0.99 -12.26
CA LYS A 219 18.88 -0.41 -13.52
C LYS A 219 18.10 -0.89 -14.75
N TRP A 220 17.36 -2.00 -14.68
CA TRP A 220 16.48 -2.43 -15.77
C TRP A 220 15.34 -1.46 -16.06
N LEU A 221 15.03 -0.55 -15.15
CA LEU A 221 14.01 0.47 -15.30
C LEU A 221 14.55 1.77 -15.94
N ASP A 222 15.86 2.01 -15.88
CA ASP A 222 16.47 3.24 -16.41
C ASP A 222 16.23 3.44 -17.94
N PRO A 223 16.31 2.39 -18.80
CA PRO A 223 16.01 2.55 -20.21
C PRO A 223 14.57 3.03 -20.47
N VAL A 224 13.60 2.59 -19.66
CA VAL A 224 12.20 3.00 -19.78
C VAL A 224 12.06 4.48 -19.42
N HIS A 225 12.71 4.93 -18.35
CA HIS A 225 12.76 6.31 -17.93
C HIS A 225 13.36 7.21 -19.03
N HIS A 226 14.56 6.88 -19.50
CA HIS A 226 15.25 7.64 -20.52
C HIS A 226 14.49 7.67 -21.86
N GLN A 227 13.85 6.56 -22.25
CA GLN A 227 13.04 6.51 -23.46
C GLN A 227 11.80 7.40 -23.34
N GLY A 228 11.15 7.44 -22.17
CA GLY A 228 10.01 8.34 -21.93
C GLY A 228 10.40 9.80 -22.08
N LEU A 229 11.57 10.20 -21.57
CA LEU A 229 12.08 11.55 -21.72
C LEU A 229 12.47 11.86 -23.16
N ARG A 230 13.13 10.92 -23.87
CA ARG A 230 13.45 11.12 -25.31
C ARG A 230 12.19 11.38 -26.13
N LEU A 231 11.12 10.65 -25.89
CA LEU A 231 9.85 10.88 -26.57
C LEU A 231 9.26 12.25 -26.25
N ALA A 232 9.32 12.68 -24.98
CA ALA A 232 8.78 13.97 -24.56
C ALA A 232 9.55 15.16 -25.16
N PHE A 233 10.84 14.98 -25.45
CA PHE A 233 11.74 16.04 -25.94
C PHE A 233 12.06 15.89 -27.43
N SER A 234 11.48 14.92 -28.12
CA SER A 234 11.82 14.58 -29.52
C SER A 234 13.33 14.40 -29.71
N ALA A 235 14.01 13.88 -28.68
CA ALA A 235 15.45 13.76 -28.68
C ALA A 235 15.93 12.48 -29.38
N PHE A 236 17.09 12.56 -30.00
CA PHE A 236 17.70 11.42 -30.69
C PHE A 236 18.03 10.28 -29.73
N ARG A 237 18.08 9.05 -30.25
CA ARG A 237 18.46 7.86 -29.47
C ARG A 237 19.87 7.99 -28.86
N THR A 238 20.76 8.71 -29.52
CA THR A 238 22.15 8.97 -29.10
C THR A 238 22.29 10.09 -28.07
N SER A 239 21.23 10.89 -27.81
CA SER A 239 21.28 11.96 -26.81
C SER A 239 21.66 11.41 -25.46
N PRO A 240 22.65 12.01 -24.74
CA PRO A 240 23.10 11.58 -23.42
C PRO A 240 21.93 11.63 -22.41
N ALA A 241 21.85 10.61 -21.56
CA ALA A 241 20.78 10.51 -20.57
C ALA A 241 20.81 11.68 -19.56
N GLU A 242 21.99 12.12 -19.16
CA GLU A 242 22.18 13.21 -18.20
C GLU A 242 21.66 14.54 -18.72
N SER A 243 21.93 14.84 -20.01
CA SER A 243 21.40 16.04 -20.67
C SER A 243 19.87 16.02 -20.72
N LEU A 244 19.27 14.85 -20.99
CA LEU A 244 17.80 14.69 -20.98
C LEU A 244 17.20 14.89 -19.61
N LEU A 245 17.87 14.38 -18.56
CA LEU A 245 17.44 14.56 -17.17
C LEU A 245 17.48 16.04 -16.77
N ALA A 246 18.58 16.74 -17.11
CA ALA A 246 18.74 18.17 -16.84
C ALA A 246 17.67 19.00 -17.58
N GLU A 247 17.47 18.75 -18.88
CA GLU A 247 16.48 19.45 -19.71
C GLU A 247 15.04 19.21 -19.25
N ALA A 248 14.75 17.99 -18.76
CA ALA A 248 13.44 17.63 -18.22
C ALA A 248 13.21 18.14 -16.80
N ASN A 249 14.24 18.61 -16.12
CA ASN A 249 14.25 18.83 -14.67
C ASN A 249 13.75 17.60 -13.91
N GLU A 250 14.25 16.43 -14.31
CA GLU A 250 13.90 15.13 -13.71
C GLU A 250 15.17 14.50 -13.11
N PRO A 251 15.12 14.03 -11.87
CA PRO A 251 16.24 13.29 -11.30
C PRO A 251 16.36 11.90 -11.92
N SER A 252 17.52 11.29 -11.84
CA SER A 252 17.68 9.88 -12.14
C SER A 252 16.75 9.03 -11.26
N LEU A 253 16.38 7.81 -11.71
CA LEU A 253 15.53 6.92 -10.90
C LEU A 253 16.20 6.55 -9.57
N TYR A 254 17.52 6.56 -9.49
CA TYR A 254 18.25 6.35 -8.23
C TYR A 254 17.92 7.48 -7.24
N HIS A 255 18.23 8.72 -7.56
CA HIS A 255 17.97 9.88 -6.70
C HIS A 255 16.48 10.10 -6.45
N ARG A 256 15.63 9.73 -7.42
CA ARG A 256 14.17 9.76 -7.21
C ARG A 256 13.72 8.81 -6.10
N ARG A 257 14.24 7.57 -6.09
CA ARG A 257 13.95 6.61 -5.02
C ARG A 257 14.49 7.07 -3.66
N GLU A 258 15.66 7.66 -3.61
CA GLU A 258 16.22 8.22 -2.38
C GLU A 258 15.34 9.35 -1.85
N LYS A 259 14.95 10.31 -2.70
CA LYS A 259 14.02 11.38 -2.33
C LYS A 259 12.69 10.83 -1.77
N LEU A 260 12.11 9.80 -2.40
CA LEU A 260 10.86 9.19 -1.92
C LEU A 260 11.07 8.46 -0.59
N THR A 261 12.21 7.79 -0.41
CA THR A 261 12.56 7.13 0.85
C THR A 261 12.73 8.15 1.97
N MET A 262 13.43 9.27 1.71
CA MET A 262 13.59 10.35 2.67
C MET A 262 12.24 11.00 3.04
N ASN A 263 11.40 11.31 2.06
CA ASN A 263 10.07 11.88 2.31
C ASN A 263 9.21 10.94 3.18
N TYR A 264 9.31 9.63 2.94
CA TYR A 264 8.62 8.64 3.78
C TYR A 264 9.15 8.62 5.21
N ALA A 265 10.48 8.67 5.37
CA ALA A 265 11.11 8.71 6.68
C ALA A 265 10.72 9.98 7.47
N LEU A 266 10.75 11.15 6.83
CA LEU A 266 10.31 12.41 7.45
C LEU A 266 8.85 12.34 7.91
N LYS A 267 7.97 11.79 7.05
CA LYS A 267 6.56 11.56 7.40
C LYS A 267 6.38 10.56 8.55
N LEU A 268 7.19 9.51 8.61
CA LEU A 268 7.16 8.59 9.75
C LEU A 268 7.68 9.24 11.02
N LYS A 269 8.75 10.02 10.93
CA LYS A 269 9.32 10.70 12.09
C LYS A 269 8.34 11.72 12.68
N SER A 270 7.55 12.41 11.83
CA SER A 270 6.50 13.33 12.29
C SER A 270 5.33 12.60 12.99
N ASN A 271 5.18 11.28 12.79
CA ASN A 271 4.13 10.47 13.41
C ASN A 271 4.72 9.27 14.17
N PRO A 272 5.24 9.46 15.39
CA PRO A 272 5.91 8.42 16.17
C PRO A 272 4.99 7.26 16.55
N ASN A 273 3.66 7.47 16.59
CA ASN A 273 2.68 6.43 16.91
C ASN A 273 2.42 5.46 15.74
N ASN A 274 2.96 5.73 14.55
CA ASN A 274 2.82 4.82 13.42
C ASN A 274 3.62 3.53 13.67
N PRO A 275 3.00 2.33 13.59
CA PRO A 275 3.69 1.05 13.82
C PRO A 275 4.94 0.84 12.94
N ALA A 276 4.97 1.42 11.74
CA ALA A 276 6.12 1.35 10.84
C ALA A 276 7.34 2.14 11.35
N ASN A 277 7.15 3.08 12.30
CA ASN A 277 8.23 3.89 12.85
C ASN A 277 9.33 3.00 13.46
N LYS A 278 8.94 2.07 14.33
CA LYS A 278 9.87 1.10 14.93
C LYS A 278 10.59 0.26 13.88
N ALA A 279 9.88 -0.22 12.87
CA ALA A 279 10.47 -1.07 11.81
C ALA A 279 11.48 -0.32 10.92
N VAL A 280 11.31 1.00 10.76
CA VAL A 280 12.17 1.83 9.90
C VAL A 280 13.36 2.40 10.65
N PHE A 281 13.22 2.76 11.94
CA PHE A 281 14.29 3.42 12.71
C PHE A 281 15.02 2.50 13.68
N ASP A 282 14.55 1.25 13.88
CA ASP A 282 15.22 0.28 14.74
C ASP A 282 16.20 -0.58 13.94
N ASN A 283 17.50 -0.36 14.17
CA ASN A 283 18.60 -1.01 13.45
C ASN A 283 19.06 -2.33 14.14
N GLN A 284 18.14 -3.13 14.68
CA GLN A 284 18.44 -4.40 15.39
C GLN A 284 19.39 -5.36 14.64
N TYR A 285 19.44 -5.29 13.31
CA TYR A 285 20.20 -6.21 12.47
C TYR A 285 21.45 -5.59 11.82
N GLU A 286 21.87 -4.42 12.24
CA GLU A 286 23.02 -3.72 11.65
C GLU A 286 24.28 -4.58 11.65
N ALA A 287 24.59 -5.22 12.78
CA ALA A 287 25.76 -6.09 12.93
C ALA A 287 25.74 -7.28 11.95
N LEU A 288 24.58 -7.84 11.63
CA LEU A 288 24.43 -8.93 10.67
C LEU A 288 24.76 -8.46 9.24
N TYR A 289 24.26 -7.29 8.86
CA TYR A 289 24.47 -6.75 7.52
C TYR A 289 25.89 -6.18 7.33
N LYS A 290 26.55 -5.72 8.40
CA LYS A 290 27.99 -5.40 8.36
C LYS A 290 28.84 -6.64 8.03
N ARG A 291 28.47 -7.81 8.55
CA ARG A 291 29.14 -9.09 8.25
C ARG A 291 28.80 -9.65 6.86
N LYS A 292 27.69 -9.24 6.26
CA LYS A 292 27.20 -9.73 4.96
C LYS A 292 26.90 -8.58 4.01
N PRO A 293 27.90 -7.84 3.52
CA PRO A 293 27.70 -6.60 2.74
C PRO A 293 26.97 -6.84 1.40
N ASN A 294 27.02 -8.07 0.86
CA ASN A 294 26.35 -8.44 -0.39
C ASN A 294 24.84 -8.75 -0.24
N GLU A 295 24.34 -8.82 1.01
CA GLU A 295 22.92 -9.04 1.25
C GLU A 295 22.13 -7.74 1.01
N THR A 296 20.89 -7.92 0.58
CA THR A 296 19.95 -6.80 0.39
C THR A 296 19.64 -6.14 1.73
N LYS A 297 20.03 -4.87 1.88
CA LYS A 297 19.84 -4.11 3.11
C LYS A 297 18.36 -3.77 3.32
N PRO A 298 17.83 -3.87 4.56
CA PRO A 298 16.50 -3.39 4.90
C PRO A 298 16.40 -1.88 4.76
N ILE A 299 15.18 -1.34 4.82
CA ILE A 299 14.91 0.08 4.66
C ILE A 299 15.67 0.93 5.69
N SER A 300 15.76 0.48 6.96
CA SER A 300 16.46 1.18 8.02
C SER A 300 17.91 1.50 7.65
N LEU A 301 18.69 0.48 7.25
CA LEU A 301 20.10 0.66 6.91
C LEU A 301 20.31 1.45 5.60
N ARG A 302 19.39 1.33 4.63
CA ARG A 302 19.43 2.15 3.41
C ARG A 302 19.10 3.62 3.71
N LEU A 303 18.18 3.85 4.64
CA LEU A 303 17.78 5.19 5.06
C LEU A 303 18.94 5.89 5.76
N ASP A 304 19.67 5.21 6.63
CA ASP A 304 20.87 5.79 7.28
C ASP A 304 21.93 6.26 6.27
N GLU A 305 22.09 5.51 5.16
CA GLU A 305 22.98 5.94 4.07
C GLU A 305 22.46 7.22 3.41
N VAL A 306 21.17 7.27 3.08
CA VAL A 306 20.54 8.44 2.43
C VAL A 306 20.54 9.67 3.35
N ILE A 307 20.28 9.51 4.65
CA ILE A 307 20.34 10.59 5.64
C ILE A 307 21.74 11.20 5.71
N LYS A 308 22.78 10.34 5.76
CA LYS A 308 24.16 10.78 5.80
C LYS A 308 24.59 11.50 4.53
N GLU A 309 24.19 10.97 3.35
CA GLU A 309 24.50 11.59 2.07
C GLU A 309 23.79 12.94 1.88
N ALA A 310 22.58 13.08 2.44
CA ALA A 310 21.78 14.31 2.32
C ALA A 310 22.04 15.33 3.43
N ASP A 311 22.87 15.01 4.43
CA ASP A 311 23.15 15.83 5.61
C ASP A 311 21.88 16.35 6.32
N VAL A 312 20.91 15.46 6.49
CA VAL A 312 19.61 15.79 7.09
C VAL A 312 19.58 15.39 8.54
N ASN A 313 19.25 16.33 9.43
CA ASN A 313 19.00 16.04 10.84
C ASN A 313 17.51 15.71 11.07
N LEU A 314 17.20 14.44 11.32
CA LEU A 314 15.83 13.99 11.61
C LEU A 314 15.29 14.44 12.98
N GLU A 315 16.14 14.90 13.89
CA GLU A 315 15.71 15.38 15.21
C GLU A 315 15.00 16.73 15.13
N THR A 316 15.23 17.47 14.05
CA THR A 316 14.55 18.75 13.81
C THR A 316 13.12 18.58 13.27
N VAL A 317 12.70 17.36 12.95
CA VAL A 317 11.36 17.08 12.45
C VAL A 317 10.33 17.27 13.57
N ARG A 318 9.41 18.19 13.34
CA ARG A 318 8.30 18.41 14.28
C ARG A 318 7.29 17.26 14.20
N GLU A 319 6.85 16.81 15.36
CA GLU A 319 5.77 15.82 15.42
C GLU A 319 4.46 16.43 14.93
N GLU A 320 3.72 15.67 14.14
CA GLU A 320 2.37 16.02 13.73
C GLU A 320 1.47 15.90 14.96
N ARG A 321 1.04 17.02 15.50
CA ARG A 321 0.10 17.06 16.62
C ARG A 321 -1.29 16.89 16.05
N LEU A 322 -1.81 15.68 16.15
CA LEU A 322 -3.25 15.47 15.98
C LEU A 322 -3.97 16.31 17.05
N PRO A 323 -5.09 16.97 16.71
CA PRO A 323 -5.86 17.70 17.69
C PRO A 323 -6.20 16.76 18.86
N LEU A 324 -5.86 17.16 20.09
CA LEU A 324 -6.08 16.38 21.32
C LEU A 324 -7.56 16.04 21.52
N ILE A 325 -8.44 16.84 20.93
CA ILE A 325 -9.88 16.68 20.96
C ILE A 325 -10.37 16.47 19.53
N PRO A 326 -10.99 15.31 19.22
CA PRO A 326 -11.58 15.09 17.91
C PRO A 326 -12.53 16.22 17.55
N PRO A 327 -12.58 16.72 16.30
CA PRO A 327 -13.43 17.84 15.90
C PRO A 327 -14.91 17.67 16.27
N TRP A 328 -15.41 16.43 16.33
CA TRP A 328 -16.80 16.09 16.69
C TRP A 328 -17.10 16.17 18.20
N THR A 329 -16.08 16.30 19.05
CA THR A 329 -16.25 16.49 20.51
C THR A 329 -16.16 17.94 20.90
N LEU A 330 -15.81 18.85 19.98
CA LEU A 330 -15.86 20.28 20.21
C LEU A 330 -17.31 20.68 20.49
N LYS A 331 -17.54 21.36 21.63
CA LYS A 331 -18.84 21.97 21.90
C LYS A 331 -19.17 22.86 20.72
N GLN A 332 -20.27 22.57 20.02
CA GLN A 332 -20.76 23.45 18.98
C GLN A 332 -21.07 24.81 19.62
N PRO A 333 -20.61 25.91 19.03
CA PRO A 333 -21.04 27.23 19.51
C PRO A 333 -22.55 27.26 19.45
N ASN A 334 -23.20 27.76 20.52
CA ASN A 334 -24.65 28.00 20.52
C ASN A 334 -24.94 29.09 19.48
N VAL A 335 -25.35 28.67 18.28
CA VAL A 335 -25.79 29.57 17.26
C VAL A 335 -27.24 29.95 17.60
N ILE A 336 -27.43 31.09 18.19
CA ILE A 336 -28.77 31.71 18.37
C ILE A 336 -29.13 32.30 17.02
N LEU A 337 -29.95 31.60 16.23
CA LEU A 337 -30.60 32.18 15.07
C LEU A 337 -31.67 33.16 15.58
N GLN A 338 -31.33 34.43 15.70
CA GLN A 338 -32.33 35.46 15.78
C GLN A 338 -33.05 35.55 14.41
N LEU A 339 -34.23 34.97 14.34
CA LEU A 339 -35.13 35.26 13.24
C LEU A 339 -35.50 36.74 13.35
N CYS A 340 -34.93 37.59 12.49
CA CYS A 340 -35.46 38.89 12.24
C CYS A 340 -36.91 38.73 11.74
N LYS A 341 -37.87 39.03 12.61
CA LYS A 341 -39.22 39.28 12.18
C LYS A 341 -39.20 40.67 11.56
N ASP A 342 -38.98 40.73 10.26
CA ASP A 342 -39.29 41.95 9.50
C ASP A 342 -40.81 42.06 9.38
N LYS A 343 -41.27 43.24 9.78
CA LYS A 343 -42.64 43.68 9.67
C LYS A 343 -43.01 43.96 8.21
#